data_fe4e5fa5e7f6409563b64cb077df3dd0
#
_entry.id   fe4e5fa5e7f6409563b64cb077df3dd0
#
_cell.length_a   1.000
_cell.length_b   1.000
_cell.length_c   1.000
_cell.angle_alpha   90.00
_cell.angle_beta   90.00
_cell.angle_gamma   90.00
#
_symmetry.space_group_name_H-M   'P 1'
#
loop_
_entity.id
_entity.type
_entity.pdbx_description
1 polymer ?
#
loop_
_entity_poly.entity_id
_entity_poly.type
_entity_poly.pdbx_seq_one_letter_code
_entity_poly.pdbx_strand_id
1 'polypeptide(L)'
;MTTEVEHGRFIVIEGADGVGSSTQCGILVDTLKAEGRIAMLTGEPSSGEIGRLARELLRSGGETNPATLALLFAADRLEHYNNVIRPALQAGIDVVSDRYLLSSYVYQSLDMPLDLVKSFNAVAVPADVTVLISLPFDVAWERIQRRLKSGTAVEEIFDKLESQKRIHANYKNMLDMVGGIAVDGSGTPEEVAQRVRAAVG
;
A
#
# COMPACT_ATOMS: atom_id res chain seq x y z
N MET A 1 -4.26 38.75 7.35
CA MET A 1 -3.16 37.79 7.03
C MET A 1 -3.82 36.46 6.81
N THR A 2 -4.01 36.06 5.57
CA THR A 2 -4.42 34.70 5.21
C THR A 2 -3.20 33.81 5.46
N THR A 3 -3.23 33.04 6.55
CA THR A 3 -2.28 31.93 6.71
C THR A 3 -2.54 30.97 5.54
N GLU A 4 -1.62 30.91 4.57
CA GLU A 4 -1.62 29.82 3.60
C GLU A 4 -1.59 28.53 4.41
N VAL A 5 -2.65 27.73 4.30
CA VAL A 5 -2.67 26.39 4.88
C VAL A 5 -1.65 25.60 4.09
N GLU A 6 -0.58 25.17 4.75
CA GLU A 6 0.42 24.30 4.14
C GLU A 6 -0.28 23.03 3.65
N HIS A 7 -0.12 22.66 2.38
CA HIS A 7 -0.72 21.46 1.80
C HIS A 7 -0.18 20.22 2.52
N GLY A 8 -1.05 19.27 2.88
CA GLY A 8 -0.62 18.02 3.49
C GLY A 8 0.21 17.17 2.52
N ARG A 9 1.03 16.26 3.03
CA ARG A 9 1.83 15.32 2.23
C ARG A 9 1.08 14.01 2.02
N PHE A 10 1.16 13.47 0.81
CA PHE A 10 0.67 12.13 0.47
C PHE A 10 1.81 11.12 0.55
N ILE A 11 1.82 10.32 1.60
CA ILE A 11 2.87 9.34 1.92
C ILE A 11 2.29 7.94 1.74
N VAL A 12 2.98 7.08 0.99
CA VAL A 12 2.57 5.70 0.74
C VAL A 12 3.61 4.75 1.32
N ILE A 13 3.15 3.78 2.08
CA ILE A 13 3.96 2.65 2.54
C ILE A 13 3.54 1.41 1.75
N GLU A 14 4.51 0.82 1.07
CA GLU A 14 4.34 -0.36 0.22
C GLU A 14 5.13 -1.54 0.77
N GLY A 15 4.73 -2.74 0.40
CA GLY A 15 5.46 -3.96 0.71
C GLY A 15 4.66 -5.22 0.47
N ALA A 16 5.36 -6.33 0.29
CA ALA A 16 4.76 -7.63 0.19
C ALA A 16 4.04 -8.00 1.51
N ASP A 17 3.16 -8.98 1.45
CA ASP A 17 2.50 -9.46 2.66
C ASP A 17 3.52 -9.97 3.68
N GLY A 18 3.26 -9.73 4.97
CA GLY A 18 4.13 -10.15 6.06
C GLY A 18 5.32 -9.24 6.38
N VAL A 19 5.58 -8.19 5.58
CA VAL A 19 6.71 -7.26 5.88
C VAL A 19 6.41 -6.29 7.02
N GLY A 20 5.12 -6.05 7.35
CA GLY A 20 4.70 -5.19 8.45
C GLY A 20 4.32 -3.77 8.04
N SER A 21 3.99 -3.52 6.76
CA SER A 21 3.59 -2.20 6.24
C SER A 21 2.49 -1.55 7.06
N SER A 22 1.40 -2.26 7.36
CA SER A 22 0.27 -1.72 8.14
C SER A 22 0.68 -1.26 9.54
N THR A 23 1.57 -2.00 10.21
CA THR A 23 2.13 -1.60 11.51
C THR A 23 2.92 -0.30 11.38
N GLN A 24 3.76 -0.20 10.36
CA GLN A 24 4.58 0.97 10.13
C GLN A 24 3.77 2.20 9.72
N CYS A 25 2.68 2.02 8.97
CA CYS A 25 1.73 3.12 8.69
C CYS A 25 1.15 3.70 9.98
N GLY A 26 0.71 2.85 10.91
CA GLY A 26 0.19 3.30 12.21
C GLY A 26 1.24 4.06 13.02
N ILE A 27 2.46 3.50 13.16
CA ILE A 27 3.56 4.13 13.90
C ILE A 27 3.94 5.48 13.25
N LEU A 28 3.98 5.55 11.92
CA LEU A 28 4.32 6.79 11.20
C LEU A 28 3.28 7.89 11.47
N VAL A 29 1.97 7.56 11.43
CA VAL A 29 0.90 8.52 11.76
C VAL A 29 1.04 9.04 13.19
N ASP A 30 1.30 8.16 14.15
CA ASP A 30 1.49 8.56 15.55
C ASP A 30 2.75 9.41 15.73
N THR A 31 3.82 9.10 15.03
CA THR A 31 5.05 9.89 15.02
C THR A 31 4.82 11.30 14.47
N LEU A 32 4.16 11.43 13.31
CA LEU A 32 3.83 12.73 12.71
C LEU A 32 2.96 13.58 13.64
N LYS A 33 1.98 12.95 14.31
CA LYS A 33 1.15 13.65 15.33
C LYS A 33 1.97 14.12 16.53
N ALA A 34 2.90 13.31 17.01
CA ALA A 34 3.80 13.68 18.10
C ALA A 34 4.74 14.85 17.73
N GLU A 35 5.06 14.99 16.44
CA GLU A 35 5.82 16.10 15.86
C GLU A 35 4.95 17.37 15.62
N GLY A 36 3.66 17.33 15.99
CA GLY A 36 2.74 18.46 15.86
C GLY A 36 2.05 18.57 14.49
N ARG A 37 2.18 17.58 13.61
CA ARG A 37 1.47 17.55 12.33
C ARG A 37 0.06 16.96 12.51
N ILE A 38 -0.85 17.35 11.64
CA ILE A 38 -2.14 16.68 11.53
C ILE A 38 -1.95 15.55 10.51
N ALA A 39 -2.19 14.30 10.91
CA ALA A 39 -1.98 13.14 10.04
C ALA A 39 -3.12 12.13 10.17
N MET A 40 -3.44 11.45 9.07
CA MET A 40 -4.42 10.37 9.02
C MET A 40 -3.89 9.12 8.34
N LEU A 41 -4.42 7.96 8.75
CA LEU A 41 -4.18 6.66 8.12
C LEU A 41 -5.30 6.33 7.15
N THR A 42 -4.93 5.80 6.00
CA THR A 42 -5.83 5.19 5.04
C THR A 42 -5.15 3.99 4.36
N GLY A 43 -5.76 3.38 3.35
CA GLY A 43 -5.14 2.28 2.62
C GLY A 43 -6.01 1.75 1.49
N GLU A 44 -5.42 0.91 0.63
CA GLU A 44 -6.08 0.28 -0.50
C GLU A 44 -5.98 -1.26 -0.43
N PRO A 45 -7.09 -2.00 -0.76
CA PRO A 45 -8.39 -1.49 -1.17
C PRO A 45 -9.04 -0.62 -0.10
N SER A 46 -9.73 0.47 -0.49
CA SER A 46 -10.30 1.43 0.44
C SER A 46 -11.50 0.88 1.23
N SER A 47 -11.99 1.64 2.20
CA SER A 47 -13.24 1.32 2.90
C SER A 47 -14.50 1.75 2.11
N GLY A 48 -14.34 2.35 0.94
CA GLY A 48 -15.41 2.73 0.02
C GLY A 48 -16.14 1.50 -0.57
N GLU A 49 -17.21 1.74 -1.33
CA GLU A 49 -18.03 0.65 -1.89
C GLU A 49 -17.22 -0.22 -2.86
N ILE A 50 -16.44 0.42 -3.74
CA ILE A 50 -15.60 -0.29 -4.73
C ILE A 50 -14.51 -1.09 -4.02
N GLY A 51 -13.84 -0.49 -3.02
CA GLY A 51 -12.79 -1.18 -2.25
C GLY A 51 -13.33 -2.36 -1.45
N ARG A 52 -14.54 -2.26 -0.88
CA ARG A 52 -15.20 -3.40 -0.23
C ARG A 52 -15.49 -4.53 -1.20
N LEU A 53 -16.01 -4.21 -2.41
CA LEU A 53 -16.23 -5.20 -3.45
C LEU A 53 -14.93 -5.88 -3.88
N ALA A 54 -13.87 -5.11 -4.13
CA ALA A 54 -12.55 -5.66 -4.47
C ALA A 54 -12.05 -6.62 -3.39
N ARG A 55 -12.18 -6.25 -2.11
CA ARG A 55 -11.79 -7.09 -0.96
C ARG A 55 -12.64 -8.36 -0.84
N GLU A 56 -13.92 -8.29 -1.14
CA GLU A 56 -14.80 -9.46 -1.16
C GLU A 56 -14.35 -10.46 -2.24
N LEU A 57 -14.04 -9.97 -3.44
CA LEU A 57 -13.56 -10.81 -4.55
C LEU A 57 -12.19 -11.45 -4.25
N LEU A 58 -11.30 -10.76 -3.55
CA LEU A 58 -10.02 -11.34 -3.10
C LEU A 58 -10.21 -12.54 -2.16
N ARG A 59 -11.25 -12.50 -1.30
CA ARG A 59 -11.54 -13.52 -0.27
C ARG A 59 -12.41 -14.66 -0.77
N SER A 60 -13.19 -14.42 -1.81
CA SER A 60 -14.17 -15.41 -2.29
C SER A 60 -13.52 -16.65 -2.90
N GLY A 61 -12.22 -16.61 -3.19
CA GLY A 61 -11.52 -17.68 -3.90
C GLY A 61 -12.07 -17.97 -5.29
N GLY A 62 -12.98 -17.09 -5.78
CA GLY A 62 -13.73 -17.27 -6.99
C GLY A 62 -12.91 -17.03 -8.26
N GLU A 63 -13.49 -17.44 -9.38
CA GLU A 63 -12.93 -17.24 -10.72
C GLU A 63 -13.14 -15.79 -11.21
N THR A 64 -12.64 -14.80 -10.43
CA THR A 64 -12.71 -13.41 -10.88
C THR A 64 -11.70 -13.19 -12.00
N ASN A 65 -12.17 -12.67 -13.13
CA ASN A 65 -11.28 -12.32 -14.25
C ASN A 65 -10.23 -11.31 -13.78
N PRO A 66 -8.92 -11.54 -14.02
CA PRO A 66 -7.85 -10.65 -13.58
C PRO A 66 -8.02 -9.21 -14.02
N ALA A 67 -8.53 -8.97 -15.23
CA ALA A 67 -8.78 -7.60 -15.72
C ALA A 67 -9.93 -6.92 -14.96
N THR A 68 -10.98 -7.66 -14.60
CA THR A 68 -12.07 -7.13 -13.76
C THR A 68 -11.53 -6.69 -12.40
N LEU A 69 -10.72 -7.50 -11.76
CA LEU A 69 -10.11 -7.17 -10.48
C LEU A 69 -9.18 -5.95 -10.60
N ALA A 70 -8.34 -5.91 -11.63
CA ALA A 70 -7.45 -4.77 -11.89
C ALA A 70 -8.21 -3.45 -12.12
N LEU A 71 -9.32 -3.49 -12.87
CA LEU A 71 -10.18 -2.32 -13.08
C LEU A 71 -10.88 -1.87 -11.80
N LEU A 72 -11.30 -2.81 -10.94
CA LEU A 72 -11.88 -2.46 -9.64
C LEU A 72 -10.85 -1.77 -8.73
N PHE A 73 -9.61 -2.23 -8.69
CA PHE A 73 -8.55 -1.55 -7.94
C PHE A 73 -8.25 -0.16 -8.49
N ALA A 74 -8.24 0.01 -9.81
CA ALA A 74 -8.03 1.32 -10.43
C ALA A 74 -9.20 2.28 -10.15
N ALA A 75 -10.44 1.78 -10.20
CA ALA A 75 -11.64 2.55 -9.87
C ALA A 75 -11.69 2.93 -8.37
N ASP A 76 -11.37 1.98 -7.47
CA ASP A 76 -11.27 2.24 -6.04
C ASP A 76 -10.24 3.33 -5.73
N ARG A 77 -9.06 3.26 -6.34
CA ARG A 77 -8.00 4.27 -6.20
C ARG A 77 -8.46 5.66 -6.58
N LEU A 78 -9.16 5.77 -7.71
CA LEU A 78 -9.66 7.06 -8.20
C LEU A 78 -10.70 7.65 -7.25
N GLU A 79 -11.67 6.85 -6.81
CA GLU A 79 -12.69 7.24 -5.83
C GLU A 79 -12.06 7.60 -4.48
N HIS A 80 -11.15 6.78 -3.99
CA HIS A 80 -10.44 6.97 -2.73
C HIS A 80 -9.63 8.28 -2.75
N TYR A 81 -8.87 8.52 -3.83
CA TYR A 81 -8.13 9.76 -3.97
C TYR A 81 -9.05 10.98 -3.96
N ASN A 82 -10.12 10.97 -4.75
CA ASN A 82 -11.00 12.12 -4.90
C ASN A 82 -11.84 12.42 -3.65
N ASN A 83 -12.29 11.38 -2.95
CA ASN A 83 -13.24 11.52 -1.85
C ASN A 83 -12.59 11.57 -0.47
N VAL A 84 -11.35 11.07 -0.33
CA VAL A 84 -10.67 10.97 0.97
C VAL A 84 -9.31 11.69 0.94
N ILE A 85 -8.41 11.27 0.03
CA ILE A 85 -7.02 11.73 0.05
C ILE A 85 -6.93 13.21 -0.30
N ARG A 86 -7.43 13.61 -1.46
CA ARG A 86 -7.35 14.99 -1.94
C ARG A 86 -7.96 16.02 -0.98
N PRO A 87 -9.18 15.83 -0.42
CA PRO A 87 -9.74 16.76 0.56
C PRO A 87 -8.89 16.91 1.82
N ALA A 88 -8.30 15.80 2.31
CA ALA A 88 -7.43 15.82 3.47
C ALA A 88 -6.15 16.64 3.21
N LEU A 89 -5.49 16.38 2.07
CA LEU A 89 -4.29 17.12 1.65
C LEU A 89 -4.56 18.62 1.53
N GLN A 90 -5.71 19.00 0.94
CA GLN A 90 -6.14 20.39 0.81
C GLN A 90 -6.42 21.06 2.17
N ALA A 91 -6.80 20.27 3.16
CA ALA A 91 -6.99 20.72 4.53
C ALA A 91 -5.69 20.78 5.36
N GLY A 92 -4.52 20.52 4.75
CA GLY A 92 -3.23 20.51 5.44
C GLY A 92 -2.98 19.23 6.27
N ILE A 93 -3.71 18.15 6.00
CA ILE A 93 -3.59 16.88 6.70
C ILE A 93 -2.64 15.97 5.92
N ASP A 94 -1.59 15.46 6.57
CA ASP A 94 -0.75 14.41 5.99
C ASP A 94 -1.54 13.12 5.88
N VAL A 95 -1.49 12.48 4.71
CA VAL A 95 -2.17 11.21 4.46
C VAL A 95 -1.13 10.11 4.32
N VAL A 96 -1.18 9.12 5.22
CA VAL A 96 -0.38 7.90 5.14
C VAL A 96 -1.27 6.78 4.61
N SER A 97 -0.93 6.24 3.43
CA SER A 97 -1.66 5.12 2.83
C SER A 97 -0.87 3.82 2.94
N ASP A 98 -1.53 2.78 3.47
CA ASP A 98 -1.06 1.39 3.38
C ASP A 98 -1.43 0.85 2.00
N ARG A 99 -0.45 0.74 1.12
CA ARG A 99 -0.57 0.43 -0.31
C ARG A 99 -1.17 1.56 -1.16
N TYR A 100 -0.83 1.52 -2.44
CA TYR A 100 -1.34 2.42 -3.48
C TYR A 100 -0.96 1.87 -4.88
N LEU A 101 -0.41 2.70 -5.73
CA LEU A 101 -0.16 2.44 -7.15
C LEU A 101 0.82 1.28 -7.40
N LEU A 102 1.92 1.20 -6.64
CA LEU A 102 2.92 0.13 -6.81
C LEU A 102 2.31 -1.25 -6.54
N SER A 103 1.42 -1.37 -5.54
CA SER A 103 0.67 -2.61 -5.30
C SER A 103 -0.08 -3.08 -6.55
N SER A 104 -0.73 -2.17 -7.30
CA SER A 104 -1.39 -2.56 -8.55
C SER A 104 -0.41 -3.09 -9.60
N TYR A 105 0.72 -2.42 -9.77
CA TYR A 105 1.75 -2.89 -10.71
C TYR A 105 2.27 -4.28 -10.32
N VAL A 106 2.48 -4.52 -9.04
CA VAL A 106 3.02 -5.77 -8.50
C VAL A 106 2.03 -6.93 -8.60
N TYR A 107 0.81 -6.76 -8.10
CA TYR A 107 -0.17 -7.84 -7.97
C TYR A 107 -0.87 -8.13 -9.30
N GLN A 108 -1.38 -7.13 -9.99
CA GLN A 108 -2.14 -7.34 -11.20
C GLN A 108 -1.25 -7.78 -12.38
N SER A 109 0.05 -7.45 -12.38
CA SER A 109 0.97 -7.94 -13.40
C SER A 109 1.36 -9.43 -13.24
N LEU A 110 0.90 -10.10 -12.19
CA LEU A 110 1.06 -11.56 -12.10
C LEU A 110 0.33 -12.29 -13.23
N ASP A 111 -0.83 -11.78 -13.61
CA ASP A 111 -1.75 -12.43 -14.55
C ASP A 111 -2.08 -11.56 -15.77
N MET A 112 -1.50 -10.36 -15.86
CA MET A 112 -1.76 -9.41 -16.96
C MET A 112 -0.46 -8.74 -17.43
N PRO A 113 -0.41 -8.28 -18.71
CA PRO A 113 0.68 -7.43 -19.18
C PRO A 113 0.78 -6.14 -18.37
N LEU A 114 1.98 -5.81 -17.89
CA LEU A 114 2.23 -4.63 -17.04
C LEU A 114 1.77 -3.32 -17.72
N ASP A 115 1.97 -3.18 -19.03
CA ASP A 115 1.56 -1.97 -19.75
C ASP A 115 0.04 -1.78 -19.75
N LEU A 116 -0.73 -2.87 -19.76
CA LEU A 116 -2.18 -2.81 -19.61
C LEU A 116 -2.57 -2.37 -18.18
N VAL A 117 -1.91 -2.92 -17.16
CA VAL A 117 -2.11 -2.49 -15.75
C VAL A 117 -1.78 -1.00 -15.59
N LYS A 118 -0.69 -0.53 -16.19
CA LYS A 118 -0.34 0.90 -16.21
C LYS A 118 -1.41 1.76 -16.87
N SER A 119 -1.97 1.29 -18.00
CA SER A 119 -3.01 2.05 -18.70
C SER A 119 -4.28 2.23 -17.87
N PHE A 120 -4.68 1.23 -17.08
CA PHE A 120 -5.82 1.33 -16.14
C PHE A 120 -5.57 2.33 -15.03
N ASN A 121 -4.32 2.56 -14.67
CA ASN A 121 -3.90 3.46 -13.61
C ASN A 121 -3.33 4.81 -14.13
N ALA A 122 -3.48 5.11 -15.42
CA ALA A 122 -2.88 6.29 -16.03
C ALA A 122 -3.37 7.64 -15.44
N VAL A 123 -4.51 7.64 -14.76
CA VAL A 123 -5.08 8.82 -14.08
C VAL A 123 -4.78 8.87 -12.58
N ALA A 124 -4.03 7.90 -12.04
CA ALA A 124 -3.65 7.90 -10.64
C ALA A 124 -2.69 9.06 -10.33
N VAL A 125 -2.97 9.79 -9.27
CA VAL A 125 -2.10 10.89 -8.82
C VAL A 125 -0.91 10.28 -8.07
N PRO A 126 0.34 10.64 -8.41
CA PRO A 126 1.50 10.11 -7.69
C PRO A 126 1.53 10.57 -6.23
N ALA A 127 2.09 9.75 -5.34
CA ALA A 127 2.39 10.15 -3.97
C ALA A 127 3.61 11.09 -3.93
N ASP A 128 3.68 11.95 -2.91
CA ASP A 128 4.87 12.78 -2.66
C ASP A 128 6.06 11.91 -2.22
N VAL A 129 5.78 10.85 -1.45
CA VAL A 129 6.78 9.88 -1.00
C VAL A 129 6.19 8.47 -1.04
N THR A 130 6.91 7.53 -1.65
CA THR A 130 6.60 6.10 -1.57
C THR A 130 7.77 5.37 -0.89
N VAL A 131 7.48 4.67 0.19
CA VAL A 131 8.47 3.87 0.94
C VAL A 131 8.14 2.39 0.80
N LEU A 132 9.05 1.60 0.27
CA LEU A 132 8.95 0.15 0.21
C LEU A 132 9.65 -0.47 1.43
N ILE A 133 8.90 -1.19 2.26
CA ILE A 133 9.47 -2.02 3.31
C ILE A 133 9.86 -3.37 2.69
N SER A 134 11.13 -3.72 2.78
CA SER A 134 11.69 -4.95 2.23
C SER A 134 12.21 -5.88 3.32
N LEU A 135 11.84 -7.16 3.23
CA LEU A 135 12.36 -8.24 4.08
C LEU A 135 12.84 -9.39 3.19
N PRO A 136 13.70 -10.30 3.66
CA PRO A 136 13.90 -11.59 3.04
C PRO A 136 12.57 -12.36 2.92
N PHE A 137 12.38 -13.03 1.78
CA PHE A 137 11.12 -13.71 1.45
C PHE A 137 10.70 -14.74 2.52
N ASP A 138 11.65 -15.53 2.98
CA ASP A 138 11.44 -16.58 3.99
C ASP A 138 10.88 -16.01 5.31
N VAL A 139 11.40 -14.86 5.75
CA VAL A 139 10.92 -14.17 6.96
C VAL A 139 9.48 -13.67 6.78
N ALA A 140 9.20 -13.04 5.65
CA ALA A 140 7.85 -12.55 5.34
C ALA A 140 6.86 -13.70 5.21
N TRP A 141 7.25 -14.78 4.52
CA TRP A 141 6.44 -15.98 4.34
C TRP A 141 6.11 -16.69 5.67
N GLU A 142 7.08 -16.81 6.58
CA GLU A 142 6.82 -17.36 7.90
C GLU A 142 5.76 -16.55 8.67
N ARG A 143 5.81 -15.21 8.57
CA ARG A 143 4.81 -14.33 9.22
C ARG A 143 3.42 -14.51 8.62
N ILE A 144 3.29 -14.67 7.29
CA ILE A 144 2.03 -14.97 6.61
C ILE A 144 1.46 -16.28 7.13
N GLN A 145 2.27 -17.36 7.12
CA GLN A 145 1.85 -18.68 7.58
C GLN A 145 1.40 -18.68 9.06
N ARG A 146 2.09 -17.93 9.91
CA ARG A 146 1.72 -17.80 11.32
C ARG A 146 0.38 -17.09 11.48
N ARG A 147 0.14 -16.02 10.69
CA ARG A 147 -1.11 -15.26 10.70
C ARG A 147 -2.31 -16.11 10.22
N LEU A 148 -2.14 -16.89 9.17
CA LEU A 148 -3.16 -17.80 8.67
C LEU A 148 -3.48 -18.92 9.69
N LYS A 149 -2.45 -19.53 10.27
CA LYS A 149 -2.61 -20.60 11.29
C LYS A 149 -3.29 -20.12 12.56
N SER A 150 -3.11 -18.86 12.96
CA SER A 150 -3.76 -18.28 14.15
C SER A 150 -5.24 -17.92 13.91
N GLY A 151 -5.74 -18.00 12.68
CA GLY A 151 -7.11 -17.61 12.32
C GLY A 151 -7.36 -16.09 12.38
N THR A 152 -6.29 -15.29 12.51
CA THR A 152 -6.39 -13.83 12.54
C THR A 152 -6.53 -13.19 11.15
N ALA A 153 -6.39 -14.00 10.09
CA ALA A 153 -6.61 -13.57 8.71
C ALA A 153 -7.37 -14.65 7.93
N VAL A 154 -8.12 -14.20 6.93
CA VAL A 154 -8.75 -15.06 5.91
C VAL A 154 -7.78 -15.19 4.75
N GLU A 155 -7.60 -16.41 4.23
CA GLU A 155 -6.78 -16.66 3.05
C GLU A 155 -7.36 -15.92 1.83
N GLU A 156 -6.50 -15.25 1.10
CA GLU A 156 -6.84 -14.53 -0.14
C GLU A 156 -6.19 -15.21 -1.35
N ILE A 157 -6.65 -14.87 -2.55
CA ILE A 157 -6.22 -15.52 -3.81
C ILE A 157 -4.70 -15.45 -4.06
N PHE A 158 -4.03 -14.45 -3.49
CA PHE A 158 -2.59 -14.24 -3.63
C PHE A 158 -1.75 -14.92 -2.53
N ASP A 159 -2.37 -15.55 -1.51
CA ASP A 159 -1.65 -16.17 -0.38
C ASP A 159 -0.95 -17.51 -0.71
N LYS A 160 -0.87 -17.85 -1.99
CA LYS A 160 -0.14 -19.03 -2.46
C LYS A 160 1.37 -18.75 -2.54
N LEU A 161 2.19 -19.74 -2.16
CA LEU A 161 3.65 -19.62 -2.11
C LEU A 161 4.25 -19.04 -3.40
N GLU A 162 3.86 -19.55 -4.56
CA GLU A 162 4.42 -19.12 -5.85
C GLU A 162 4.00 -17.68 -6.20
N SER A 163 2.75 -17.29 -5.88
CA SER A 163 2.30 -15.91 -6.03
C SER A 163 3.10 -14.97 -5.13
N GLN A 164 3.29 -15.33 -3.87
CA GLN A 164 4.02 -14.51 -2.90
C GLN A 164 5.50 -14.35 -3.27
N LYS A 165 6.15 -15.37 -3.83
CA LYS A 165 7.53 -15.24 -4.37
C LYS A 165 7.60 -14.21 -5.50
N ARG A 166 6.66 -14.29 -6.46
CA ARG A 166 6.59 -13.33 -7.58
C ARG A 166 6.29 -11.92 -7.12
N ILE A 167 5.34 -11.75 -6.19
CA ILE A 167 5.00 -10.46 -5.57
C ILE A 167 6.25 -9.84 -4.93
N HIS A 168 6.96 -10.62 -4.13
CA HIS A 168 8.16 -10.15 -3.43
C HIS A 168 9.26 -9.67 -4.40
N ALA A 169 9.48 -10.43 -5.48
CA ALA A 169 10.42 -10.04 -6.53
C ALA A 169 9.95 -8.78 -7.30
N ASN A 170 8.67 -8.71 -7.62
CA ASN A 170 8.08 -7.60 -8.37
C ASN A 170 8.19 -6.27 -7.61
N TYR A 171 7.95 -6.24 -6.30
CA TYR A 171 8.11 -5.02 -5.50
C TYR A 171 9.48 -4.42 -5.66
N LYS A 172 10.53 -5.24 -5.58
CA LYS A 172 11.90 -4.78 -5.74
C LYS A 172 12.21 -4.30 -7.16
N ASN A 173 11.68 -5.01 -8.17
CA ASN A 173 11.97 -4.71 -9.58
C ASN A 173 11.17 -3.50 -10.11
N MET A 174 10.03 -3.17 -9.49
CA MET A 174 9.12 -2.13 -9.97
C MET A 174 9.15 -0.84 -9.14
N LEU A 175 9.95 -0.79 -8.07
CA LEU A 175 9.99 0.34 -7.15
C LEU A 175 10.31 1.67 -7.86
N ASP A 176 11.26 1.65 -8.77
CA ASP A 176 11.68 2.84 -9.52
C ASP A 176 10.57 3.42 -10.40
N MET A 177 9.54 2.63 -10.74
CA MET A 177 8.40 3.09 -11.55
C MET A 177 7.55 4.15 -10.83
N VAL A 178 7.65 4.21 -9.52
CA VAL A 178 6.93 5.18 -8.67
C VAL A 178 7.89 6.12 -7.93
N GLY A 179 9.18 6.12 -8.26
CA GLY A 179 10.20 6.91 -7.57
C GLY A 179 10.34 6.55 -6.09
N GLY A 180 10.13 5.28 -5.73
CA GLY A 180 10.08 4.84 -4.35
C GLY A 180 11.44 4.66 -3.70
N ILE A 181 11.46 4.68 -2.37
CA ILE A 181 12.64 4.49 -1.52
C ILE A 181 12.51 3.15 -0.78
N ALA A 182 13.49 2.26 -0.92
CA ALA A 182 13.49 1.00 -0.18
C ALA A 182 14.10 1.18 1.22
N VAL A 183 13.46 0.59 2.22
CA VAL A 183 13.98 0.49 3.59
C VAL A 183 14.02 -0.96 4.03
N ASP A 184 15.04 -1.29 4.83
CA ASP A 184 15.15 -2.62 5.44
C ASP A 184 14.09 -2.78 6.54
N GLY A 185 13.22 -3.77 6.40
CA GLY A 185 12.15 -4.14 7.34
C GLY A 185 12.59 -5.10 8.46
N SER A 186 13.88 -5.42 8.54
CA SER A 186 14.43 -6.27 9.62
C SER A 186 14.60 -5.50 10.93
N GLY A 187 14.54 -6.23 12.03
CA GLY A 187 14.65 -5.67 13.38
C GLY A 187 13.30 -5.51 14.09
N THR A 188 13.29 -4.69 15.13
CA THR A 188 12.08 -4.37 15.91
C THR A 188 11.20 -3.38 15.13
N PRO A 189 9.89 -3.30 15.45
CA PRO A 189 9.02 -2.28 14.85
C PRO A 189 9.55 -0.85 14.99
N GLU A 190 10.19 -0.53 16.10
CA GLU A 190 10.76 0.79 16.41
C GLU A 190 11.97 1.11 15.52
N GLU A 191 12.86 0.14 15.29
CA GLU A 191 14.01 0.27 14.42
C GLU A 191 13.57 0.48 12.95
N VAL A 192 12.56 -0.26 12.51
CA VAL A 192 11.99 -0.07 11.17
C VAL A 192 11.31 1.30 11.06
N ALA A 193 10.57 1.73 12.10
CA ALA A 193 9.91 3.03 12.13
C ALA A 193 10.90 4.19 11.99
N GLN A 194 12.09 4.10 12.61
CA GLN A 194 13.14 5.10 12.44
C GLN A 194 13.61 5.20 10.99
N ARG A 195 13.79 4.06 10.30
CA ARG A 195 14.18 4.03 8.88
C ARG A 195 13.07 4.60 7.97
N VAL A 196 11.83 4.20 8.24
CA VAL A 196 10.65 4.73 7.51
C VAL A 196 10.55 6.25 7.72
N ARG A 197 10.68 6.74 8.96
CA ARG A 197 10.62 8.17 9.27
C ARG A 197 11.73 8.93 8.57
N ALA A 198 12.96 8.39 8.55
CA ALA A 198 14.09 9.00 7.84
C ALA A 198 13.89 9.06 6.31
N ALA A 199 13.23 8.05 5.72
CA ALA A 199 12.92 8.01 4.29
C ALA A 199 11.81 9.02 3.90
N VAL A 200 10.92 9.34 4.84
CA VAL A 200 9.82 10.30 4.60
C VAL A 200 10.30 11.77 4.70
N GLY A 201 11.36 12.04 5.42
CA GLY A 201 11.94 13.40 5.57
C GLY A 201 11.27 14.26 6.63
#